data_fe075eb16560a8ae4b20d67a9c64bf6d
#
_entry.id   fe075eb16560a8ae4b20d67a9c64bf6d
#
_cell.length_a   1.000
_cell.length_b   1.000
_cell.length_c   1.000
_cell.angle_alpha   90.00
_cell.angle_beta   90.00
_cell.angle_gamma   90.00
#
_symmetry.space_group_name_H-M   'P 1'
#
loop_
_entity.id
_entity.type
_entity.pdbx_description
1 polymer ?
#
loop_
_entity_poly.entity_id
_entity_poly.type
_entity_poly.pdbx_seq_one_letter_code
_entity_poly.pdbx_strand_id
1 'polypeptide(L)'
;MITGAQDMLDGKATELSGFETVDDYTFKLHINYKFAPFVANLGMDYASIYPSDACAAAGENWGKGTNLIGTGPYVIKENDEQTKVVMVPNKKYHGKKPNLDRLEVVYIDDYSTKMMEYEQGNIDMCDLDTSLLDQYKDSDLKDEITQVTPLGTYFLSIKDNDPVLSNKAVREAISLAINRKELCSTVLNGAAEPASSFLNPGVPGHDDKLKTYEHNVKKAKQVLADAGISNPTFTCKVRQKEEKIATALQAYLKEAGITMNVETIDAGIWSSARAAGELQATVLGWFPLYADADNQMYTYYYSENAVGKGVFYNNPEFDSLMKEARQSNDSDKRVELYKKADYILSREDYGTIPLYYGKLQFVAKPYVKNAKLGNLIYHLYNIDIDLSKK
;
A
#
# COMPACT_ATOMS: atom_id res chain seq x y z
N MET A 1 -8.40 -19.68 -4.23
CA MET A 1 -8.38 -20.01 -2.79
C MET A 1 -9.66 -20.71 -2.36
N ILE A 2 -10.84 -20.09 -2.48
CA ILE A 2 -12.12 -20.77 -2.21
C ILE A 2 -12.37 -21.80 -3.31
N THR A 3 -12.81 -22.99 -2.93
CA THR A 3 -13.08 -24.11 -3.85
C THR A 3 -14.12 -23.71 -4.89
N GLY A 4 -13.84 -23.97 -6.17
CA GLY A 4 -14.72 -23.60 -7.29
C GLY A 4 -14.71 -22.14 -7.71
N ALA A 5 -14.01 -21.24 -6.99
CA ALA A 5 -13.99 -19.81 -7.35
C ALA A 5 -13.36 -19.56 -8.73
N GLN A 6 -12.33 -20.32 -9.10
CA GLN A 6 -11.72 -20.19 -10.42
C GLN A 6 -12.65 -20.62 -11.54
N ASP A 7 -13.41 -21.68 -11.33
CA ASP A 7 -14.38 -22.15 -12.33
C ASP A 7 -15.50 -21.14 -12.57
N MET A 8 -15.93 -20.41 -11.52
CA MET A 8 -16.87 -19.30 -11.67
C MET A 8 -16.24 -18.12 -12.46
N LEU A 9 -15.01 -17.74 -12.14
CA LEU A 9 -14.31 -16.67 -12.86
C LEU A 9 -14.09 -17.00 -14.33
N ASP A 10 -13.84 -18.28 -14.63
CA ASP A 10 -13.68 -18.78 -16.00
C ASP A 10 -15.02 -19.00 -16.74
N GLY A 11 -16.15 -18.73 -16.10
CA GLY A 11 -17.49 -18.99 -16.65
C GLY A 11 -17.85 -20.47 -16.79
N LYS A 12 -17.10 -21.37 -16.14
CA LYS A 12 -17.33 -22.85 -16.19
C LYS A 12 -18.37 -23.33 -15.17
N ALA A 13 -18.63 -22.51 -14.14
CA ALA A 13 -19.62 -22.76 -13.10
C ALA A 13 -20.47 -21.52 -12.82
N THR A 14 -21.72 -21.71 -12.43
CA THR A 14 -22.66 -20.67 -12.03
C THR A 14 -22.81 -20.57 -10.51
N GLU A 15 -22.28 -21.55 -9.78
CA GLU A 15 -22.33 -21.61 -8.32
C GLU A 15 -20.94 -21.84 -7.73
N LEU A 16 -20.72 -21.28 -6.54
CA LEU A 16 -19.48 -21.43 -5.80
C LEU A 16 -19.51 -22.74 -5.01
N SER A 17 -18.90 -23.80 -5.53
CA SER A 17 -18.93 -25.13 -4.90
C SER A 17 -18.30 -25.18 -3.50
N GLY A 18 -17.44 -24.22 -3.17
CA GLY A 18 -16.85 -24.05 -1.84
C GLY A 18 -17.72 -23.32 -0.83
N PHE A 19 -18.95 -22.92 -1.20
CA PHE A 19 -19.89 -22.27 -0.30
C PHE A 19 -21.00 -23.27 0.08
N GLU A 20 -21.16 -23.55 1.37
CA GLU A 20 -22.18 -24.47 1.91
C GLU A 20 -23.06 -23.71 2.89
N THR A 21 -24.34 -23.57 2.59
CA THR A 21 -25.35 -23.08 3.54
C THR A 21 -25.76 -24.21 4.49
N VAL A 22 -25.55 -23.99 5.78
CA VAL A 22 -25.95 -24.97 6.83
C VAL A 22 -27.35 -24.65 7.34
N ASP A 23 -27.61 -23.37 7.67
CA ASP A 23 -28.90 -22.84 8.11
C ASP A 23 -28.99 -21.34 7.82
N ASP A 24 -30.05 -20.67 8.26
CA ASP A 24 -30.29 -19.22 8.03
C ASP A 24 -29.19 -18.30 8.60
N TYR A 25 -28.35 -18.79 9.51
CA TYR A 25 -27.33 -18.01 10.23
C TYR A 25 -25.93 -18.59 10.10
N THR A 26 -25.80 -19.76 9.43
CA THR A 26 -24.53 -20.50 9.39
C THR A 26 -24.20 -20.91 7.96
N PHE A 27 -22.99 -20.58 7.54
CA PHE A 27 -22.42 -21.08 6.29
C PHE A 27 -20.98 -21.58 6.51
N LYS A 28 -20.51 -22.41 5.62
CA LYS A 28 -19.11 -22.85 5.56
C LYS A 28 -18.47 -22.41 4.26
N LEU A 29 -17.19 -22.02 4.37
CA LEU A 29 -16.34 -21.79 3.22
C LEU A 29 -15.24 -22.85 3.16
N HIS A 30 -15.23 -23.62 2.07
CA HIS A 30 -14.20 -24.62 1.80
C HIS A 30 -13.08 -23.99 0.99
N ILE A 31 -11.84 -24.13 1.47
CA ILE A 31 -10.64 -23.61 0.82
C ILE A 31 -9.76 -24.74 0.31
N ASN A 32 -9.15 -24.55 -0.86
CA ASN A 32 -8.36 -25.57 -1.55
C ASN A 32 -7.07 -25.94 -0.83
N TYR A 33 -6.57 -25.04 0.02
CA TYR A 33 -5.33 -25.23 0.76
C TYR A 33 -5.38 -24.43 2.07
N LYS A 34 -4.53 -24.85 3.01
CA LYS A 34 -4.37 -24.16 4.28
C LYS A 34 -3.82 -22.76 4.09
N PHE A 35 -4.54 -21.74 4.55
CA PHE A 35 -4.18 -20.34 4.36
C PHE A 35 -4.46 -19.55 5.63
N ALA A 36 -3.42 -19.33 6.44
CA ALA A 36 -3.54 -18.67 7.74
C ALA A 36 -4.15 -17.25 7.67
N PRO A 37 -3.83 -16.38 6.66
CA PRO A 37 -4.45 -15.06 6.55
C PRO A 37 -5.91 -15.05 6.09
N PHE A 38 -6.56 -16.21 5.92
CA PHE A 38 -7.92 -16.28 5.35
C PHE A 38 -8.95 -15.43 6.10
N VAL A 39 -8.92 -15.48 7.44
CA VAL A 39 -9.87 -14.70 8.26
C VAL A 39 -9.63 -13.20 8.12
N ALA A 40 -8.38 -12.76 8.02
CA ALA A 40 -8.06 -11.35 7.76
C ALA A 40 -8.60 -10.86 6.42
N ASN A 41 -8.59 -11.73 5.39
CA ASN A 41 -9.20 -11.43 4.09
C ASN A 41 -10.72 -11.25 4.17
N LEU A 42 -11.40 -12.01 5.02
CA LEU A 42 -12.85 -11.85 5.23
C LEU A 42 -13.23 -10.55 5.94
N GLY A 43 -12.28 -9.89 6.59
CA GLY A 43 -12.46 -8.59 7.21
C GLY A 43 -12.36 -7.41 6.24
N MET A 44 -12.07 -7.67 4.96
CA MET A 44 -11.94 -6.62 3.94
C MET A 44 -13.29 -6.27 3.32
N ASP A 45 -13.41 -5.06 2.80
CA ASP A 45 -14.63 -4.52 2.19
C ASP A 45 -15.16 -5.36 1.01
N TYR A 46 -14.27 -5.93 0.20
CA TYR A 46 -14.66 -6.84 -0.90
C TYR A 46 -15.31 -8.16 -0.43
N ALA A 47 -15.20 -8.50 0.85
CA ALA A 47 -15.87 -9.66 1.46
C ALA A 47 -17.17 -9.29 2.19
N SER A 48 -17.66 -8.06 2.01
CA SER A 48 -18.91 -7.59 2.62
C SER A 48 -20.11 -8.42 2.16
N ILE A 49 -21.06 -8.63 3.08
CA ILE A 49 -22.30 -9.37 2.81
C ILE A 49 -23.39 -8.37 2.38
N TYR A 50 -24.02 -8.65 1.25
CA TYR A 50 -25.09 -7.83 0.65
C TYR A 50 -26.41 -8.57 0.57
N PRO A 51 -27.57 -7.89 0.63
CA PRO A 51 -28.86 -8.51 0.35
C PRO A 51 -28.96 -8.84 -1.14
N SER A 52 -29.06 -10.14 -1.46
CA SER A 52 -29.07 -10.66 -2.84
C SER A 52 -30.17 -10.05 -3.69
N ASP A 53 -31.39 -9.90 -3.12
CA ASP A 53 -32.55 -9.36 -3.83
C ASP A 53 -32.34 -7.89 -4.23
N ALA A 54 -31.75 -7.08 -3.33
CA ALA A 54 -31.45 -5.69 -3.61
C ALA A 54 -30.32 -5.56 -4.65
N CYS A 55 -29.32 -6.43 -4.58
CA CYS A 55 -28.23 -6.48 -5.54
C CYS A 55 -28.76 -6.84 -6.93
N ALA A 56 -29.61 -7.87 -7.03
CA ALA A 56 -30.23 -8.30 -8.28
C ALA A 56 -31.17 -7.21 -8.86
N ALA A 57 -31.95 -6.54 -8.02
CA ALA A 57 -32.84 -5.47 -8.45
C ALA A 57 -32.07 -4.23 -8.96
N ALA A 58 -30.94 -3.90 -8.37
CA ALA A 58 -30.09 -2.77 -8.80
C ALA A 58 -29.27 -3.12 -10.05
N GLY A 59 -28.91 -4.39 -10.27
CA GLY A 59 -28.12 -4.85 -11.39
C GLY A 59 -26.81 -4.06 -11.52
N GLU A 60 -26.53 -3.51 -12.70
CA GLU A 60 -25.32 -2.70 -12.97
C GLU A 60 -25.26 -1.36 -12.18
N ASN A 61 -26.36 -0.97 -11.53
CA ASN A 61 -26.41 0.22 -10.70
C ASN A 61 -26.11 -0.07 -9.23
N TRP A 62 -25.82 -1.33 -8.85
CA TRP A 62 -25.37 -1.64 -7.51
C TRP A 62 -24.10 -0.87 -7.14
N GLY A 63 -24.12 -0.21 -5.98
CA GLY A 63 -23.01 0.62 -5.51
C GLY A 63 -22.96 2.04 -6.10
N LYS A 64 -23.84 2.37 -7.08
CA LYS A 64 -23.93 3.71 -7.67
C LYS A 64 -25.04 4.53 -7.04
N GLY A 65 -24.80 5.82 -6.86
CA GLY A 65 -25.76 6.73 -6.23
C GLY A 65 -26.11 6.24 -4.81
N THR A 66 -27.38 6.01 -4.56
CA THR A 66 -27.88 5.48 -3.27
C THR A 66 -28.17 3.98 -3.29
N ASN A 67 -27.84 3.28 -4.37
CA ASN A 67 -28.11 1.85 -4.56
C ASN A 67 -27.10 0.96 -3.82
N LEU A 68 -26.90 1.21 -2.53
CA LEU A 68 -26.05 0.41 -1.67
C LEU A 68 -26.75 0.15 -0.35
N ILE A 69 -26.99 -1.10 -0.03
CA ILE A 69 -27.54 -1.54 1.25
C ILE A 69 -26.50 -2.38 1.97
N GLY A 70 -26.05 -1.92 3.11
CA GLY A 70 -25.07 -2.61 3.94
C GLY A 70 -25.49 -2.65 5.41
N THR A 71 -24.67 -3.31 6.21
CA THR A 71 -24.88 -3.44 7.67
C THR A 71 -24.14 -2.39 8.48
N GLY A 72 -23.53 -1.40 7.82
CA GLY A 72 -22.71 -0.36 8.43
C GLY A 72 -23.49 0.65 9.29
N PRO A 73 -22.75 1.51 10.05
CA PRO A 73 -23.32 2.48 10.96
C PRO A 73 -24.04 3.67 10.28
N TYR A 74 -23.74 3.91 9.02
CA TYR A 74 -24.34 4.96 8.21
C TYR A 74 -25.03 4.39 6.98
N VAL A 75 -26.02 5.10 6.46
CA VAL A 75 -26.65 4.88 5.15
C VAL A 75 -26.40 6.08 4.26
N ILE A 76 -26.18 5.86 2.98
CA ILE A 76 -26.03 6.90 1.97
C ILE A 76 -27.42 7.50 1.71
N LYS A 77 -27.58 8.79 1.94
CA LYS A 77 -28.80 9.53 1.68
C LYS A 77 -28.77 10.25 0.33
N GLU A 78 -27.60 10.80 0.00
CA GLU A 78 -27.34 11.48 -1.27
C GLU A 78 -25.96 11.05 -1.75
N ASN A 79 -25.81 10.81 -3.03
CA ASN A 79 -24.51 10.56 -3.66
C ASN A 79 -24.51 11.22 -5.04
N ASP A 80 -23.89 12.37 -5.11
CA ASP A 80 -23.44 12.97 -6.35
C ASP A 80 -21.95 12.62 -6.52
N GLU A 81 -21.70 11.66 -7.37
CA GLU A 81 -20.36 11.07 -7.58
C GLU A 81 -19.29 12.08 -8.01
N GLN A 82 -19.68 13.31 -8.37
CA GLN A 82 -18.77 14.38 -8.77
C GLN A 82 -18.54 15.44 -7.69
N THR A 83 -19.44 15.58 -6.75
CA THR A 83 -19.37 16.67 -5.77
C THR A 83 -19.36 16.21 -4.33
N LYS A 84 -20.27 15.32 -3.92
CA LYS A 84 -20.37 14.90 -2.52
C LYS A 84 -21.19 13.63 -2.28
N VAL A 85 -20.89 13.00 -1.15
CA VAL A 85 -21.71 11.94 -0.54
C VAL A 85 -22.24 12.45 0.79
N VAL A 86 -23.55 12.30 1.03
CA VAL A 86 -24.21 12.59 2.31
C VAL A 86 -24.65 11.30 2.95
N MET A 87 -24.24 11.11 4.18
CA MET A 87 -24.56 9.93 4.98
C MET A 87 -25.29 10.32 6.27
N VAL A 88 -26.22 9.48 6.69
CA VAL A 88 -26.97 9.62 7.95
C VAL A 88 -26.92 8.33 8.75
N PRO A 89 -27.11 8.36 10.09
CA PRO A 89 -27.07 7.16 10.91
C PRO A 89 -28.05 6.08 10.44
N ASN A 90 -27.54 4.85 10.37
CA ASN A 90 -28.36 3.68 10.14
C ASN A 90 -29.15 3.34 11.42
N LYS A 91 -30.46 3.55 11.38
CA LYS A 91 -31.36 3.27 12.52
C LYS A 91 -31.40 1.79 12.91
N LYS A 92 -31.04 0.89 11.97
CA LYS A 92 -31.01 -0.57 12.17
C LYS A 92 -29.61 -1.09 12.47
N TYR A 93 -28.63 -0.20 12.69
CA TYR A 93 -27.28 -0.64 12.99
C TYR A 93 -27.22 -1.42 14.30
N HIS A 94 -26.59 -2.60 14.26
CA HIS A 94 -26.50 -3.52 15.39
C HIS A 94 -25.47 -3.12 16.46
N GLY A 95 -24.55 -2.19 16.13
CA GLY A 95 -23.51 -1.71 17.03
C GLY A 95 -23.88 -0.38 17.71
N LYS A 96 -22.87 0.29 18.26
CA LYS A 96 -23.05 1.61 18.88
C LYS A 96 -23.49 2.63 17.82
N LYS A 97 -24.57 3.39 18.10
CA LYS A 97 -25.01 4.47 17.21
C LYS A 97 -23.86 5.48 16.96
N PRO A 98 -23.62 5.92 15.72
CA PRO A 98 -22.70 7.00 15.43
C PRO A 98 -23.04 8.29 16.20
N ASN A 99 -22.03 9.08 16.52
CA ASN A 99 -22.23 10.33 17.27
C ASN A 99 -22.78 11.46 16.38
N LEU A 100 -22.49 11.44 15.08
CA LEU A 100 -22.93 12.47 14.13
C LEU A 100 -24.27 12.11 13.51
N ASP A 101 -25.19 13.07 13.45
CA ASP A 101 -26.48 12.90 12.79
C ASP A 101 -26.40 13.08 11.26
N ARG A 102 -25.30 13.65 10.77
CA ARG A 102 -25.02 13.86 9.35
C ARG A 102 -23.52 13.90 9.13
N LEU A 103 -23.06 13.23 8.08
CA LEU A 103 -21.69 13.23 7.62
C LEU A 103 -21.69 13.53 6.11
N GLU A 104 -20.94 14.54 5.71
CA GLU A 104 -20.73 14.90 4.32
C GLU A 104 -19.27 14.63 3.92
N VAL A 105 -19.07 13.91 2.83
CA VAL A 105 -17.76 13.76 2.19
C VAL A 105 -17.83 14.53 0.88
N VAL A 106 -17.03 15.56 0.75
CA VAL A 106 -16.94 16.40 -0.45
C VAL A 106 -15.73 16.02 -1.29
N TYR A 107 -15.86 16.03 -2.60
CA TYR A 107 -14.79 15.75 -3.54
C TYR A 107 -14.14 17.07 -3.98
N ILE A 108 -12.88 17.25 -3.66
CA ILE A 108 -12.07 18.40 -4.04
C ILE A 108 -10.72 17.85 -4.53
N ASP A 109 -10.46 17.92 -5.82
CA ASP A 109 -9.26 17.32 -6.43
C ASP A 109 -8.01 18.16 -6.18
N ASP A 110 -8.12 19.48 -6.22
CA ASP A 110 -7.00 20.38 -6.02
C ASP A 110 -6.69 20.57 -4.54
N TYR A 111 -5.48 20.21 -4.13
CA TYR A 111 -5.04 20.23 -2.74
C TYR A 111 -5.01 21.65 -2.13
N SER A 112 -4.68 22.66 -2.93
CA SER A 112 -4.67 24.07 -2.45
C SER A 112 -6.08 24.57 -2.18
N THR A 113 -7.02 24.24 -3.07
CA THR A 113 -8.45 24.53 -2.88
C THR A 113 -9.00 23.81 -1.65
N LYS A 114 -8.64 22.55 -1.47
CA LYS A 114 -9.04 21.75 -0.28
C LYS A 114 -8.57 22.40 1.02
N MET A 115 -7.31 22.83 1.07
CA MET A 115 -6.79 23.53 2.24
C MET A 115 -7.46 24.89 2.47
N MET A 116 -7.79 25.62 1.41
CA MET A 116 -8.51 26.89 1.50
C MET A 116 -9.92 26.69 2.10
N GLU A 117 -10.65 25.66 1.66
CA GLU A 117 -11.96 25.29 2.22
C GLU A 117 -11.85 24.90 3.71
N TYR A 118 -10.76 24.21 4.07
CA TYR A 118 -10.46 23.89 5.46
C TYR A 118 -10.17 25.15 6.30
N GLU A 119 -9.35 26.06 5.82
CA GLU A 119 -9.02 27.30 6.52
C GLU A 119 -10.27 28.16 6.76
N GLN A 120 -11.16 28.26 5.76
CA GLN A 120 -12.43 28.98 5.84
C GLN A 120 -13.47 28.30 6.76
N GLY A 121 -13.22 27.07 7.18
CA GLY A 121 -14.14 26.30 8.02
C GLY A 121 -15.31 25.67 7.27
N ASN A 122 -15.25 25.57 5.94
CA ASN A 122 -16.26 24.91 5.11
C ASN A 122 -16.15 23.39 5.19
N ILE A 123 -14.97 22.86 5.52
CA ILE A 123 -14.75 21.45 5.83
C ILE A 123 -14.02 21.32 7.17
N ASP A 124 -14.35 20.28 7.92
CA ASP A 124 -13.87 20.07 9.29
C ASP A 124 -12.55 19.26 9.35
N MET A 125 -12.25 18.48 8.32
CA MET A 125 -11.02 17.71 8.17
C MET A 125 -10.74 17.35 6.72
N CYS A 126 -9.47 17.22 6.36
CA CYS A 126 -9.05 16.74 5.04
C CYS A 126 -7.61 16.16 5.07
N ASP A 127 -7.24 15.45 4.01
CA ASP A 127 -5.86 15.09 3.75
C ASP A 127 -5.04 16.34 3.39
N LEU A 128 -3.81 16.37 3.86
CA LEU A 128 -2.81 17.40 3.53
C LEU A 128 -1.75 16.76 2.63
N ASP A 129 -1.67 17.23 1.39
CA ASP A 129 -0.65 16.72 0.47
C ASP A 129 0.77 17.09 0.91
N THR A 130 1.69 16.18 0.68
CA THR A 130 3.12 16.35 1.02
C THR A 130 3.74 17.60 0.41
N SER A 131 3.28 18.04 -0.77
CA SER A 131 3.78 19.25 -1.43
C SER A 131 3.47 20.53 -0.66
N LEU A 132 2.39 20.54 0.12
CA LEU A 132 1.95 21.66 0.94
C LEU A 132 2.46 21.59 2.39
N LEU A 133 3.04 20.46 2.81
CA LEU A 133 3.46 20.25 4.20
C LEU A 133 4.41 21.34 4.70
N ASP A 134 5.36 21.77 3.87
CA ASP A 134 6.32 22.83 4.24
C ASP A 134 5.66 24.19 4.50
N GLN A 135 4.53 24.47 3.84
CA GLN A 135 3.76 25.69 4.04
C GLN A 135 3.06 25.69 5.40
N TYR A 136 2.56 24.52 5.84
CA TYR A 136 1.67 24.43 6.99
C TYR A 136 2.32 23.93 8.28
N LYS A 137 3.44 23.17 8.21
CA LYS A 137 4.11 22.58 9.38
C LYS A 137 4.58 23.57 10.44
N ASP A 138 4.84 24.82 10.05
CA ASP A 138 5.28 25.91 10.92
C ASP A 138 4.23 27.05 11.01
N SER A 139 3.03 26.85 10.45
CA SER A 139 1.93 27.81 10.49
C SER A 139 1.11 27.70 11.80
N ASP A 140 0.09 28.53 11.92
CA ASP A 140 -0.88 28.46 13.02
C ASP A 140 -1.66 27.14 13.03
N LEU A 141 -1.69 26.41 11.92
CA LEU A 141 -2.36 25.12 11.78
C LEU A 141 -1.47 23.92 12.17
N LYS A 142 -0.22 24.13 12.57
CA LYS A 142 0.75 23.07 12.89
C LYS A 142 0.22 22.03 13.89
N ASP A 143 -0.54 22.48 14.90
CA ASP A 143 -1.08 21.61 15.95
C ASP A 143 -2.35 20.87 15.50
N GLU A 144 -2.91 21.21 14.33
CA GLU A 144 -4.01 20.52 13.68
C GLU A 144 -3.54 19.42 12.73
N ILE A 145 -2.23 19.39 12.39
CA ILE A 145 -1.64 18.40 11.50
C ILE A 145 -1.37 17.11 12.25
N THR A 146 -1.91 16.01 11.75
CA THR A 146 -1.59 14.67 12.21
C THR A 146 -0.89 13.89 11.11
N GLN A 147 0.18 13.20 11.47
CA GLN A 147 0.90 12.29 10.57
C GLN A 147 0.70 10.85 11.02
N VAL A 148 0.44 9.97 10.07
CA VAL A 148 0.36 8.52 10.28
C VAL A 148 1.22 7.80 9.25
N THR A 149 1.84 6.70 9.64
CA THR A 149 2.56 5.82 8.73
C THR A 149 1.66 4.65 8.35
N PRO A 150 1.11 4.61 7.13
CA PRO A 150 0.30 3.49 6.68
C PRO A 150 1.17 2.24 6.50
N LEU A 151 0.53 1.08 6.50
CA LEU A 151 1.20 -0.17 6.16
C LEU A 151 1.57 -0.14 4.66
N GLY A 152 2.83 0.06 4.37
CA GLY A 152 3.30 0.11 2.99
C GLY A 152 4.73 0.60 2.86
N THR A 153 5.40 0.15 1.81
CA THR A 153 6.79 0.47 1.54
C THR A 153 6.93 0.97 0.12
N TYR A 154 7.62 2.08 -0.04
CA TYR A 154 8.10 2.53 -1.34
C TYR A 154 9.49 1.94 -1.62
N PHE A 155 9.68 1.45 -2.82
CA PHE A 155 10.89 0.73 -3.20
C PHE A 155 11.21 0.90 -4.68
N LEU A 156 12.47 0.70 -5.03
CA LEU A 156 12.89 0.48 -6.40
C LEU A 156 12.69 -1.00 -6.71
N SER A 157 11.68 -1.28 -7.51
CA SER A 157 11.42 -2.61 -8.05
C SER A 157 12.34 -2.85 -9.22
N ILE A 158 12.95 -4.01 -9.27
CA ILE A 158 13.91 -4.41 -10.29
C ILE A 158 13.48 -5.69 -10.96
N LYS A 159 13.82 -5.85 -12.23
CA LYS A 159 13.64 -7.07 -12.98
C LYS A 159 14.83 -7.98 -12.72
N ASP A 160 14.66 -9.02 -11.92
CA ASP A 160 15.76 -9.85 -11.42
C ASP A 160 16.45 -10.70 -12.51
N ASN A 161 15.80 -10.93 -13.65
CA ASN A 161 16.37 -11.59 -14.81
C ASN A 161 16.87 -10.64 -15.91
N ASP A 162 17.01 -9.35 -15.62
CA ASP A 162 17.60 -8.37 -16.53
C ASP A 162 19.11 -8.59 -16.68
N PRO A 163 19.70 -8.41 -17.86
CA PRO A 163 21.15 -8.67 -18.08
C PRO A 163 22.09 -7.89 -17.14
N VAL A 164 21.68 -6.70 -16.66
CA VAL A 164 22.48 -5.87 -15.74
C VAL A 164 22.04 -6.09 -14.30
N LEU A 165 20.74 -6.06 -14.04
CA LEU A 165 20.17 -6.09 -12.68
C LEU A 165 20.09 -7.51 -12.08
N SER A 166 20.27 -8.57 -12.87
CA SER A 166 20.42 -9.93 -12.34
C SER A 166 21.71 -10.13 -11.53
N ASN A 167 22.70 -9.27 -11.72
CA ASN A 167 23.93 -9.33 -10.95
C ASN A 167 23.73 -8.75 -9.54
N LYS A 168 23.88 -9.59 -8.52
CA LYS A 168 23.73 -9.21 -7.11
C LYS A 168 24.63 -8.03 -6.70
N ALA A 169 25.88 -7.97 -7.21
CA ALA A 169 26.80 -6.88 -6.89
C ALA A 169 26.28 -5.52 -7.39
N VAL A 170 25.59 -5.49 -8.55
CA VAL A 170 24.93 -4.28 -9.05
C VAL A 170 23.82 -3.87 -8.09
N ARG A 171 22.97 -4.80 -7.66
CA ARG A 171 21.84 -4.51 -6.75
C ARG A 171 22.32 -4.05 -5.36
N GLU A 172 23.37 -4.68 -4.83
CA GLU A 172 24.02 -4.25 -3.58
C GLU A 172 24.61 -2.84 -3.72
N ALA A 173 25.33 -2.56 -4.80
CA ALA A 173 25.88 -1.25 -5.06
C ALA A 173 24.80 -0.16 -5.20
N ILE A 174 23.67 -0.46 -5.86
CA ILE A 174 22.51 0.42 -5.92
C ILE A 174 22.01 0.72 -4.49
N SER A 175 21.83 -0.31 -3.67
CA SER A 175 21.34 -0.12 -2.29
C SER A 175 22.27 0.74 -1.43
N LEU A 176 23.59 0.56 -1.57
CA LEU A 176 24.62 1.32 -0.86
C LEU A 176 24.74 2.77 -1.35
N ALA A 177 24.47 3.02 -2.63
CA ALA A 177 24.56 4.36 -3.21
C ALA A 177 23.41 5.28 -2.79
N ILE A 178 22.23 4.73 -2.45
CA ILE A 178 21.04 5.53 -2.15
C ILE A 178 21.11 6.15 -0.75
N ASN A 179 21.08 7.50 -0.69
CA ASN A 179 20.96 8.25 0.55
C ASN A 179 19.50 8.37 1.00
N ARG A 180 19.01 7.33 1.69
CA ARG A 180 17.61 7.26 2.15
C ARG A 180 17.26 8.37 3.14
N LYS A 181 18.24 8.83 3.96
CA LYS A 181 17.99 9.92 4.92
C LYS A 181 17.73 11.23 4.20
N GLU A 182 18.57 11.57 3.22
CA GLU A 182 18.40 12.78 2.41
C GLU A 182 17.15 12.70 1.53
N LEU A 183 16.86 11.51 0.94
CA LEU A 183 15.62 11.27 0.21
C LEU A 183 14.40 11.61 1.06
N CYS A 184 14.35 11.17 2.32
CA CYS A 184 13.22 11.43 3.20
C CYS A 184 13.19 12.89 3.70
N SER A 185 14.32 13.46 4.12
CA SER A 185 14.36 14.78 4.74
C SER A 185 14.26 15.92 3.74
N THR A 186 14.86 15.76 2.55
CA THR A 186 14.99 16.84 1.56
C THR A 186 14.05 16.66 0.38
N VAL A 187 14.09 15.47 -0.25
CA VAL A 187 13.26 15.24 -1.45
C VAL A 187 11.78 15.10 -1.09
N LEU A 188 11.49 14.45 0.05
CA LEU A 188 10.14 14.20 0.55
C LEU A 188 9.74 15.13 1.71
N ASN A 189 10.47 16.21 1.96
CA ASN A 189 10.13 17.25 2.94
C ASN A 189 9.81 16.69 4.35
N GLY A 190 10.43 15.58 4.76
CA GLY A 190 10.16 14.93 6.04
C GLY A 190 8.87 14.10 6.10
N ALA A 191 8.13 13.98 4.99
CA ALA A 191 6.90 13.18 4.89
C ALA A 191 7.16 11.68 4.70
N ALA A 192 8.32 11.19 5.12
CA ALA A 192 8.69 9.77 5.04
C ALA A 192 9.76 9.43 6.07
N GLU A 193 9.90 8.14 6.34
CA GLU A 193 10.98 7.57 7.15
C GLU A 193 11.83 6.62 6.30
N PRO A 194 13.18 6.64 6.46
CA PRO A 194 14.05 5.73 5.74
C PRO A 194 13.70 4.27 6.02
N ALA A 195 13.48 3.47 4.99
CA ALA A 195 13.16 2.06 5.17
C ALA A 195 14.32 1.29 5.81
N SER A 196 13.99 0.33 6.67
CA SER A 196 14.92 -0.64 7.24
C SER A 196 14.81 -2.02 6.58
N SER A 197 13.67 -2.33 5.96
CA SER A 197 13.42 -3.57 5.22
C SER A 197 12.26 -3.39 4.23
N PHE A 198 11.88 -4.44 3.52
CA PHE A 198 10.72 -4.38 2.63
C PHE A 198 9.40 -4.39 3.41
N LEU A 199 9.31 -5.15 4.50
CA LEU A 199 8.19 -5.03 5.43
C LEU A 199 8.33 -3.75 6.25
N ASN A 200 7.25 -2.99 6.38
CA ASN A 200 7.26 -1.78 7.20
C ASN A 200 6.84 -2.07 8.66
N PRO A 201 7.16 -1.18 9.60
CA PRO A 201 6.70 -1.28 10.99
C PRO A 201 5.18 -1.45 11.06
N GLY A 202 4.71 -2.37 11.92
CA GLY A 202 3.29 -2.72 12.07
C GLY A 202 2.83 -3.92 11.24
N VAL A 203 3.62 -4.38 10.27
CA VAL A 203 3.35 -5.66 9.57
C VAL A 203 4.01 -6.80 10.34
N PRO A 204 3.28 -7.87 10.72
CA PRO A 204 3.86 -9.04 11.34
C PRO A 204 4.99 -9.63 10.47
N GLY A 205 6.19 -9.75 11.05
CA GLY A 205 7.40 -10.13 10.31
C GLY A 205 8.37 -8.99 10.05
N HIS A 206 7.98 -7.72 10.31
CA HIS A 206 8.98 -6.65 10.38
C HIS A 206 9.94 -6.89 11.55
N ASP A 207 11.22 -6.70 11.33
CA ASP A 207 12.22 -6.79 12.40
C ASP A 207 12.64 -5.40 12.87
N ASP A 208 12.12 -4.96 14.01
CA ASP A 208 12.40 -3.65 14.63
C ASP A 208 13.89 -3.45 15.01
N LYS A 209 14.69 -4.54 15.01
CA LYS A 209 16.13 -4.46 15.27
C LYS A 209 16.94 -4.04 14.06
N LEU A 210 16.36 -4.14 12.86
CA LEU A 210 17.04 -3.73 11.64
C LEU A 210 17.20 -2.21 11.60
N LYS A 211 18.42 -1.77 11.40
CA LYS A 211 18.71 -0.36 11.09
C LYS A 211 18.43 -0.09 9.62
N THR A 212 18.17 1.17 9.29
CA THR A 212 18.12 1.60 7.88
C THR A 212 19.38 1.19 7.13
N TYR A 213 19.28 1.09 5.82
CA TYR A 213 20.41 0.70 4.96
C TYR A 213 21.56 1.71 5.06
N GLU A 214 22.79 1.18 5.02
CA GLU A 214 23.99 1.99 4.96
C GLU A 214 24.01 2.80 3.65
N HIS A 215 24.34 4.09 3.74
CA HIS A 215 24.73 4.90 2.59
C HIS A 215 26.25 4.98 2.53
N ASN A 216 26.85 4.39 1.50
CA ASN A 216 28.30 4.32 1.37
C ASN A 216 28.74 4.20 -0.10
N VAL A 217 28.89 5.33 -0.75
CA VAL A 217 29.31 5.43 -2.16
C VAL A 217 30.66 4.77 -2.41
N LYS A 218 31.60 4.89 -1.47
CA LYS A 218 32.93 4.25 -1.61
C LYS A 218 32.81 2.72 -1.64
N LYS A 219 32.00 2.17 -0.74
CA LYS A 219 31.74 0.73 -0.69
C LYS A 219 30.98 0.26 -1.93
N ALA A 220 30.02 1.05 -2.43
CA ALA A 220 29.31 0.74 -3.67
C ALA A 220 30.28 0.60 -4.86
N LYS A 221 31.19 1.54 -5.02
CA LYS A 221 32.26 1.46 -6.04
C LYS A 221 33.16 0.24 -5.86
N GLN A 222 33.52 -0.09 -4.62
CA GLN A 222 34.36 -1.25 -4.33
C GLN A 222 33.66 -2.56 -4.70
N VAL A 223 32.37 -2.71 -4.34
CA VAL A 223 31.57 -3.89 -4.68
C VAL A 223 31.51 -4.11 -6.20
N LEU A 224 31.31 -3.04 -6.98
CA LEU A 224 31.32 -3.11 -8.44
C LEU A 224 32.72 -3.51 -8.97
N ALA A 225 33.78 -2.90 -8.44
CA ALA A 225 35.16 -3.19 -8.86
C ALA A 225 35.56 -4.64 -8.57
N ASP A 226 35.22 -5.16 -7.38
CA ASP A 226 35.49 -6.55 -6.98
C ASP A 226 34.74 -7.56 -7.85
N ALA A 227 33.59 -7.17 -8.36
CA ALA A 227 32.80 -7.96 -9.32
C ALA A 227 33.25 -7.77 -10.78
N GLY A 228 34.25 -6.94 -11.06
CA GLY A 228 34.69 -6.63 -12.41
C GLY A 228 33.70 -5.84 -13.26
N ILE A 229 32.78 -5.12 -12.62
CA ILE A 229 31.70 -4.37 -13.28
C ILE A 229 32.08 -2.90 -13.41
N SER A 230 32.01 -2.38 -14.63
CA SER A 230 32.26 -0.98 -14.94
C SER A 230 31.02 -0.33 -15.53
N ASN A 231 30.60 0.79 -14.94
CA ASN A 231 29.49 1.64 -15.41
C ASN A 231 28.21 0.87 -15.79
N PRO A 232 27.62 0.05 -14.88
CA PRO A 232 26.37 -0.64 -15.18
C PRO A 232 25.28 0.36 -15.53
N THR A 233 24.54 0.08 -16.60
CA THR A 233 23.55 1.00 -17.16
C THR A 233 22.20 0.30 -17.29
N PHE A 234 21.14 0.93 -16.78
CA PHE A 234 19.76 0.45 -16.90
C PHE A 234 18.78 1.62 -16.99
N THR A 235 17.53 1.32 -17.38
CA THR A 235 16.45 2.30 -17.46
C THR A 235 15.42 2.08 -16.35
N CYS A 236 15.07 3.16 -15.65
CA CYS A 236 13.98 3.22 -14.69
C CYS A 236 12.81 3.97 -15.31
N LYS A 237 11.73 3.24 -15.67
CA LYS A 237 10.50 3.85 -16.19
C LYS A 237 9.52 4.09 -15.06
N VAL A 238 9.05 5.33 -14.95
CA VAL A 238 8.16 5.76 -13.85
C VAL A 238 6.96 6.53 -14.38
N ARG A 239 5.93 6.64 -13.55
CA ARG A 239 4.83 7.58 -13.80
C ARG A 239 5.23 8.98 -13.31
N GLN A 240 4.49 10.00 -13.75
CA GLN A 240 4.76 11.39 -13.37
C GLN A 240 4.94 11.61 -11.85
N LYS A 241 4.12 10.97 -11.04
CA LYS A 241 4.16 11.12 -9.58
C LYS A 241 5.43 10.57 -8.92
N GLU A 242 6.13 9.62 -9.54
CA GLU A 242 7.38 9.06 -9.03
C GLU A 242 8.63 9.71 -9.65
N GLU A 243 8.49 10.62 -10.62
CA GLU A 243 9.61 11.24 -11.34
C GLU A 243 10.62 11.95 -10.43
N LYS A 244 10.13 12.72 -9.46
CA LYS A 244 10.99 13.42 -8.49
C LYS A 244 11.88 12.46 -7.71
N ILE A 245 11.33 11.32 -7.30
CA ILE A 245 12.07 10.29 -6.58
C ILE A 245 13.08 9.61 -7.50
N ALA A 246 12.68 9.21 -8.71
CA ALA A 246 13.56 8.59 -9.68
C ALA A 246 14.75 9.51 -10.04
N THR A 247 14.51 10.81 -10.20
CA THR A 247 15.58 11.82 -10.45
C THR A 247 16.57 11.89 -9.30
N ALA A 248 16.10 11.85 -8.05
CA ALA A 248 16.99 11.81 -6.89
C ALA A 248 17.83 10.52 -6.85
N LEU A 249 17.20 9.36 -7.12
CA LEU A 249 17.92 8.09 -7.23
C LEU A 249 18.97 8.12 -8.33
N GLN A 250 18.67 8.69 -9.50
CA GLN A 250 19.61 8.87 -10.60
C GLN A 250 20.87 9.63 -10.15
N ALA A 251 20.66 10.71 -9.40
CA ALA A 251 21.78 11.51 -8.88
C ALA A 251 22.65 10.69 -7.91
N TYR A 252 22.06 9.98 -6.95
CA TYR A 252 22.80 9.14 -6.01
C TYR A 252 23.58 8.02 -6.71
N LEU A 253 22.97 7.34 -7.67
CA LEU A 253 23.60 6.24 -8.39
C LEU A 253 24.77 6.71 -9.26
N LYS A 254 24.65 7.89 -9.86
CA LYS A 254 25.72 8.52 -10.65
C LYS A 254 27.00 8.71 -9.83
N GLU A 255 26.90 9.09 -8.56
CA GLU A 255 28.05 9.21 -7.66
C GLU A 255 28.79 7.90 -7.45
N ALA A 256 28.08 6.76 -7.51
CA ALA A 256 28.67 5.41 -7.42
C ALA A 256 29.17 4.85 -8.75
N GLY A 257 29.05 5.60 -9.85
CA GLY A 257 29.42 5.15 -11.19
C GLY A 257 28.38 4.24 -11.84
N ILE A 258 27.12 4.32 -11.40
CA ILE A 258 25.98 3.59 -11.97
C ILE A 258 25.15 4.56 -12.80
N THR A 259 24.84 4.20 -14.04
CA THR A 259 24.00 5.01 -14.93
C THR A 259 22.56 4.48 -14.89
N MET A 260 21.66 5.27 -14.30
CA MET A 260 20.22 5.03 -14.35
C MET A 260 19.56 6.06 -15.27
N ASN A 261 19.01 5.63 -16.40
CA ASN A 261 18.21 6.49 -17.26
C ASN A 261 16.79 6.56 -16.70
N VAL A 262 16.24 7.76 -16.55
CA VAL A 262 14.87 7.97 -16.09
C VAL A 262 13.99 8.26 -17.29
N GLU A 263 12.91 7.51 -17.44
CA GLU A 263 11.87 7.74 -18.45
C GLU A 263 10.50 7.86 -17.77
N THR A 264 9.86 9.01 -17.91
CA THR A 264 8.49 9.22 -17.46
C THR A 264 7.52 8.81 -18.54
N ILE A 265 6.61 7.90 -18.23
CA ILE A 265 5.62 7.35 -19.15
C ILE A 265 4.21 7.43 -18.56
N ASP A 266 3.20 7.39 -19.45
CA ASP A 266 1.79 7.37 -19.07
C ASP A 266 1.46 6.18 -18.15
N ALA A 267 0.52 6.37 -17.20
CA ALA A 267 0.16 5.37 -16.22
C ALA A 267 -0.43 4.08 -16.81
N GLY A 268 -1.18 4.18 -17.91
CA GLY A 268 -1.73 3.03 -18.63
C GLY A 268 -0.63 2.24 -19.34
N ILE A 269 0.29 2.95 -20.01
CA ILE A 269 1.47 2.36 -20.66
C ILE A 269 2.36 1.70 -19.61
N TRP A 270 2.60 2.37 -18.48
CA TRP A 270 3.38 1.83 -17.37
C TRP A 270 2.79 0.52 -16.85
N SER A 271 1.48 0.48 -16.64
CA SER A 271 0.78 -0.71 -16.12
C SER A 271 0.90 -1.90 -17.08
N SER A 272 0.73 -1.66 -18.38
CA SER A 272 0.85 -2.69 -19.42
C SER A 272 2.28 -3.19 -19.56
N ALA A 273 3.26 -2.30 -19.62
CA ALA A 273 4.69 -2.65 -19.71
C ALA A 273 5.17 -3.42 -18.48
N ARG A 274 4.69 -3.05 -17.28
CA ARG A 274 4.98 -3.78 -16.06
C ARG A 274 4.42 -5.20 -16.09
N ALA A 275 3.15 -5.36 -16.47
CA ALA A 275 2.51 -6.67 -16.57
C ALA A 275 3.19 -7.56 -17.63
N ALA A 276 3.70 -6.97 -18.71
CA ALA A 276 4.46 -7.66 -19.73
C ALA A 276 5.93 -7.95 -19.32
N GLY A 277 6.39 -7.45 -18.17
CA GLY A 277 7.79 -7.62 -17.73
C GLY A 277 8.81 -6.85 -18.57
N GLU A 278 8.42 -5.72 -19.13
CA GLU A 278 9.27 -4.88 -20.01
C GLU A 278 10.04 -3.81 -19.25
N LEU A 279 9.73 -3.58 -17.97
CA LEU A 279 10.44 -2.60 -17.15
C LEU A 279 11.68 -3.21 -16.53
N GLN A 280 12.87 -2.64 -16.80
CA GLN A 280 14.10 -3.03 -16.10
C GLN A 280 14.03 -2.66 -14.62
N ALA A 281 13.61 -1.42 -14.34
CA ALA A 281 13.36 -0.93 -12.98
C ALA A 281 12.21 0.07 -12.97
N THR A 282 11.56 0.21 -11.82
CA THR A 282 10.54 1.24 -11.58
C THR A 282 10.43 1.55 -10.09
N VAL A 283 10.08 2.80 -9.75
CA VAL A 283 9.75 3.19 -8.38
C VAL A 283 8.26 2.97 -8.16
N LEU A 284 7.90 2.29 -7.09
CA LEU A 284 6.50 2.15 -6.69
C LEU A 284 6.34 1.93 -5.19
N GLY A 285 5.11 2.09 -4.70
CA GLY A 285 4.71 1.71 -3.36
C GLY A 285 3.82 0.47 -3.38
N TRP A 286 3.96 -0.38 -2.38
CA TRP A 286 3.04 -1.46 -2.11
C TRP A 286 2.41 -1.29 -0.74
N PHE A 287 1.10 -1.20 -0.73
CA PHE A 287 0.29 -1.06 0.48
C PHE A 287 -0.53 -2.34 0.64
N PRO A 288 -0.24 -3.15 1.66
CA PRO A 288 -0.96 -4.39 1.86
C PRO A 288 -2.42 -4.11 2.19
N LEU A 289 -3.33 -4.87 1.60
CA LEU A 289 -4.76 -4.77 1.84
C LEU A 289 -5.11 -5.14 3.28
N TYR A 290 -4.38 -6.08 3.87
CA TYR A 290 -4.50 -6.50 5.26
C TYR A 290 -3.10 -6.61 5.88
N ALA A 291 -3.02 -6.41 7.20
CA ALA A 291 -1.76 -6.39 7.95
C ALA A 291 -1.15 -7.80 8.07
N ASP A 292 -0.61 -8.32 6.96
CA ASP A 292 0.09 -9.59 6.91
C ASP A 292 1.18 -9.55 5.83
N ALA A 293 2.36 -10.04 6.17
CA ALA A 293 3.50 -10.09 5.26
C ALA A 293 3.24 -10.94 4.00
N ASP A 294 2.31 -11.89 4.07
CA ASP A 294 1.85 -12.68 2.92
C ASP A 294 1.34 -11.78 1.79
N ASN A 295 0.50 -10.79 2.11
CA ASN A 295 -0.03 -9.87 1.10
C ASN A 295 1.08 -9.10 0.38
N GLN A 296 2.14 -8.75 1.10
CA GLN A 296 3.23 -7.95 0.56
C GLN A 296 4.27 -8.82 -0.17
N MET A 297 4.80 -9.83 0.52
CA MET A 297 5.92 -10.63 -0.01
C MET A 297 5.47 -11.75 -0.94
N TYR A 298 4.48 -12.55 -0.55
CA TYR A 298 4.03 -13.65 -1.40
C TYR A 298 3.41 -13.15 -2.70
N THR A 299 2.53 -12.16 -2.60
CA THR A 299 1.84 -11.61 -3.78
C THR A 299 2.81 -11.02 -4.79
N TYR A 300 3.94 -10.48 -4.33
CA TYR A 300 4.84 -9.74 -5.20
C TYR A 300 6.13 -10.49 -5.59
N TYR A 301 6.70 -11.29 -4.67
CA TYR A 301 8.02 -11.89 -4.83
C TYR A 301 8.07 -13.41 -4.80
N TYR A 302 6.99 -14.11 -4.41
CA TYR A 302 6.96 -15.56 -4.57
C TYR A 302 7.15 -15.90 -6.06
N SER A 303 8.05 -16.81 -6.40
CA SER A 303 8.58 -16.96 -7.78
C SER A 303 7.50 -17.11 -8.85
N GLU A 304 6.46 -17.91 -8.59
CA GLU A 304 5.33 -18.09 -9.52
C GLU A 304 4.54 -16.78 -9.74
N ASN A 305 4.44 -15.92 -8.73
CA ASN A 305 3.72 -14.65 -8.78
C ASN A 305 4.60 -13.51 -9.31
N ALA A 306 5.89 -13.55 -9.04
CA ALA A 306 6.88 -12.54 -9.41
C ALA A 306 6.92 -12.29 -10.93
N VAL A 307 6.66 -13.32 -11.74
CA VAL A 307 6.54 -13.23 -13.20
C VAL A 307 5.44 -12.26 -13.59
N GLY A 308 4.21 -12.44 -13.03
CA GLY A 308 3.07 -11.55 -13.31
C GLY A 308 3.20 -10.14 -12.72
N LYS A 309 4.23 -9.89 -11.90
CA LYS A 309 4.59 -8.56 -11.38
C LYS A 309 5.75 -7.91 -12.15
N GLY A 310 6.32 -8.61 -13.11
CA GLY A 310 7.44 -8.13 -13.92
C GLY A 310 8.77 -8.07 -13.18
N VAL A 311 8.90 -8.71 -12.01
CA VAL A 311 10.15 -8.70 -11.22
C VAL A 311 11.00 -9.95 -11.40
N PHE A 312 10.40 -11.08 -11.70
CA PHE A 312 11.08 -12.36 -12.00
C PHE A 312 12.04 -12.86 -10.88
N TYR A 313 11.81 -12.41 -9.64
CA TYR A 313 12.57 -12.88 -8.49
C TYR A 313 12.36 -14.38 -8.32
N ASN A 314 13.46 -15.11 -8.08
CA ASN A 314 13.43 -16.56 -7.93
C ASN A 314 14.49 -16.99 -6.91
N ASN A 315 14.05 -17.29 -5.70
CA ASN A 315 14.88 -17.83 -4.63
C ASN A 315 14.12 -18.98 -3.94
N PRO A 316 14.58 -20.25 -4.08
CA PRO A 316 13.89 -21.41 -3.51
C PRO A 316 13.79 -21.39 -1.98
N GLU A 317 14.75 -20.78 -1.27
CA GLU A 317 14.71 -20.66 0.19
C GLU A 317 13.62 -19.67 0.60
N PHE A 318 13.57 -18.50 -0.05
CA PHE A 318 12.49 -17.53 0.14
C PHE A 318 11.11 -18.17 -0.11
N ASP A 319 10.96 -18.87 -1.22
CA ASP A 319 9.71 -19.55 -1.57
C ASP A 319 9.28 -20.58 -0.53
N SER A 320 10.25 -21.36 0.00
CA SER A 320 9.99 -22.34 1.05
C SER A 320 9.49 -21.68 2.34
N LEU A 321 10.17 -20.60 2.78
CA LEU A 321 9.76 -19.82 3.95
C LEU A 321 8.35 -19.23 3.80
N MET A 322 8.05 -18.68 2.63
CA MET A 322 6.73 -18.11 2.34
C MET A 322 5.63 -19.17 2.35
N LYS A 323 5.87 -20.34 1.73
CA LYS A 323 4.94 -21.48 1.76
C LYS A 323 4.66 -21.96 3.18
N GLU A 324 5.70 -22.14 3.98
CA GLU A 324 5.58 -22.62 5.35
C GLU A 324 4.79 -21.61 6.22
N ALA A 325 5.10 -20.31 6.10
CA ALA A 325 4.40 -19.25 6.82
C ALA A 325 2.91 -19.21 6.48
N ARG A 326 2.53 -19.34 5.21
CA ARG A 326 1.12 -19.36 4.77
C ARG A 326 0.31 -20.49 5.35
N GLN A 327 0.95 -21.62 5.61
CA GLN A 327 0.29 -22.84 6.09
C GLN A 327 0.32 -23.00 7.61
N SER A 328 1.06 -22.17 8.33
CA SER A 328 1.18 -22.22 9.77
C SER A 328 0.05 -21.45 10.45
N ASN A 329 -0.62 -22.06 11.43
CA ASN A 329 -1.55 -21.37 12.34
C ASN A 329 -0.83 -20.80 13.57
N ASP A 330 0.45 -21.06 13.74
CA ASP A 330 1.30 -20.51 14.79
C ASP A 330 1.78 -19.11 14.37
N SER A 331 1.28 -18.09 15.04
CA SER A 331 1.59 -16.69 14.73
C SER A 331 3.05 -16.35 14.93
N ASP A 332 3.68 -16.87 15.99
CA ASP A 332 5.07 -16.57 16.33
C ASP A 332 5.99 -17.22 15.31
N LYS A 333 5.70 -18.46 14.94
CA LYS A 333 6.41 -19.15 13.86
C LYS A 333 6.30 -18.39 12.54
N ARG A 334 5.11 -17.88 12.19
CA ARG A 334 4.91 -17.08 10.97
C ARG A 334 5.77 -15.82 10.98
N VAL A 335 5.80 -15.10 12.10
CA VAL A 335 6.61 -13.88 12.26
C VAL A 335 8.09 -14.18 12.00
N GLU A 336 8.63 -15.25 12.59
CA GLU A 336 10.05 -15.62 12.39
C GLU A 336 10.35 -16.07 10.94
N LEU A 337 9.44 -16.77 10.29
CA LEU A 337 9.58 -17.14 8.88
C LEU A 337 9.58 -15.91 7.97
N TYR A 338 8.68 -14.95 8.22
CA TYR A 338 8.62 -13.72 7.44
C TYR A 338 9.83 -12.81 7.67
N LYS A 339 10.36 -12.71 8.89
CA LYS A 339 11.62 -11.99 9.16
C LYS A 339 12.77 -12.54 8.32
N LYS A 340 12.91 -13.86 8.28
CA LYS A 340 13.95 -14.51 7.48
C LYS A 340 13.75 -14.25 5.99
N ALA A 341 12.53 -14.40 5.49
CA ALA A 341 12.20 -14.16 4.10
C ALA A 341 12.46 -12.70 3.69
N ASP A 342 12.04 -11.73 4.52
CA ASP A 342 12.31 -10.30 4.27
C ASP A 342 13.81 -9.99 4.26
N TYR A 343 14.57 -10.58 5.17
CA TYR A 343 16.02 -10.41 5.22
C TYR A 343 16.72 -10.94 3.95
N ILE A 344 16.35 -12.14 3.50
CA ILE A 344 16.84 -12.72 2.25
C ILE A 344 16.50 -11.80 1.08
N LEU A 345 15.23 -11.44 0.92
CA LEU A 345 14.76 -10.64 -0.20
C LEU A 345 15.44 -9.27 -0.27
N SER A 346 15.52 -8.58 0.85
CA SER A 346 15.85 -7.15 0.87
C SER A 346 17.29 -6.83 1.27
N ARG A 347 18.00 -7.77 1.91
CA ARG A 347 19.36 -7.55 2.44
C ARG A 347 20.42 -8.54 1.98
N GLU A 348 20.03 -9.78 1.69
CA GLU A 348 20.97 -10.74 1.13
C GLU A 348 20.97 -10.67 -0.39
N ASP A 349 19.80 -10.85 -1.00
CA ASP A 349 19.69 -10.88 -2.46
C ASP A 349 19.55 -9.50 -3.10
N TYR A 350 19.11 -8.52 -2.33
CA TYR A 350 18.70 -7.21 -2.87
C TYR A 350 17.70 -7.36 -4.03
N GLY A 351 16.83 -8.37 -3.97
CA GLY A 351 15.77 -8.62 -4.96
C GLY A 351 14.74 -7.51 -5.01
N THR A 352 14.71 -6.67 -3.98
CA THR A 352 14.03 -5.37 -3.92
C THR A 352 14.93 -4.37 -3.22
N ILE A 353 14.77 -3.08 -3.56
CA ILE A 353 15.53 -2.00 -2.90
C ILE A 353 14.53 -1.11 -2.16
N PRO A 354 14.24 -1.37 -0.87
CA PRO A 354 13.37 -0.52 -0.07
C PRO A 354 13.96 0.89 0.05
N LEU A 355 13.11 1.89 -0.08
CA LEU A 355 13.50 3.30 -0.07
C LEU A 355 13.03 3.98 1.21
N TYR A 356 11.72 4.00 1.42
CA TYR A 356 11.12 4.70 2.55
C TYR A 356 9.74 4.16 2.89
N TYR A 357 9.31 4.45 4.12
CA TYR A 357 7.94 4.34 4.59
C TYR A 357 7.29 5.72 4.48
N GLY A 358 6.30 5.85 3.62
CA GLY A 358 5.61 7.13 3.43
C GLY A 358 4.75 7.47 4.64
N LYS A 359 4.60 8.75 4.92
CA LYS A 359 3.64 9.26 5.90
C LYS A 359 2.47 9.89 5.16
N LEU A 360 1.28 9.67 5.68
CA LEU A 360 0.08 10.40 5.29
C LEU A 360 -0.14 11.51 6.31
N GLN A 361 -0.52 12.67 5.82
CA GLN A 361 -0.86 13.80 6.65
C GLN A 361 -2.34 14.12 6.49
N PHE A 362 -2.98 14.50 7.57
CA PHE A 362 -4.30 15.10 7.52
C PHE A 362 -4.41 16.23 8.55
N VAL A 363 -5.30 17.15 8.29
CA VAL A 363 -5.65 18.22 9.21
C VAL A 363 -7.06 18.00 9.71
N ALA A 364 -7.30 18.32 10.98
CA ALA A 364 -8.62 18.28 11.58
C ALA A 364 -8.78 19.44 12.55
N LYS A 365 -9.92 20.13 12.49
CA LYS A 365 -10.23 21.22 13.40
C LYS A 365 -10.18 20.76 14.88
N PRO A 366 -9.79 21.61 15.84
CA PRO A 366 -9.61 21.23 17.25
C PRO A 366 -10.88 20.70 17.91
N TYR A 367 -12.04 20.98 17.36
CA TYR A 367 -13.33 20.46 17.83
C TYR A 367 -13.68 19.07 17.28
N VAL A 368 -12.94 18.56 16.27
CA VAL A 368 -13.14 17.21 15.74
C VAL A 368 -12.45 16.20 16.64
N LYS A 369 -13.22 15.35 17.30
CA LYS A 369 -12.70 14.29 18.16
C LYS A 369 -12.64 12.97 17.43
N ASN A 370 -11.66 12.14 17.83
CA ASN A 370 -11.51 10.79 17.31
C ASN A 370 -11.25 10.73 15.78
N ALA A 371 -10.79 11.82 15.17
CA ALA A 371 -10.31 11.78 13.80
C ALA A 371 -9.13 10.83 13.74
N LYS A 372 -9.28 9.72 13.03
CA LYS A 372 -8.22 8.72 12.83
C LYS A 372 -8.16 8.33 11.37
N LEU A 373 -6.96 8.40 10.83
CA LEU A 373 -6.63 7.79 9.56
C LEU A 373 -6.00 6.43 9.87
N GLY A 374 -6.61 5.37 9.37
CA GLY A 374 -6.04 4.03 9.42
C GLY A 374 -5.09 3.78 8.25
N ASN A 375 -5.00 2.53 7.81
CA ASN A 375 -4.21 2.18 6.64
C ASN A 375 -4.91 2.66 5.35
N LEU A 376 -4.69 3.92 4.96
CA LEU A 376 -5.29 4.60 3.80
C LEU A 376 -6.80 4.90 3.92
N ILE A 377 -7.43 4.68 5.06
CA ILE A 377 -8.87 4.82 5.24
C ILE A 377 -9.17 5.67 6.48
N TYR A 378 -10.09 6.64 6.34
CA TYR A 378 -10.63 7.37 7.47
C TYR A 378 -11.65 6.52 8.23
N HIS A 379 -11.48 6.40 9.55
CA HIS A 379 -12.45 5.74 10.42
C HIS A 379 -13.55 6.72 10.86
N LEU A 380 -14.47 7.01 9.95
CA LEU A 380 -15.47 8.08 10.11
C LEU A 380 -16.54 7.78 11.16
N TYR A 381 -16.82 6.52 11.48
CA TYR A 381 -17.94 6.17 12.34
C TYR A 381 -17.76 6.54 13.82
N ASN A 382 -16.52 6.73 14.28
CA ASN A 382 -16.18 7.13 15.65
C ASN A 382 -16.00 8.64 15.83
N ILE A 383 -16.03 9.40 14.76
CA ILE A 383 -15.84 10.86 14.80
C ILE A 383 -16.94 11.48 15.65
N ASP A 384 -16.58 12.52 16.38
CA ASP A 384 -17.47 13.34 17.20
C ASP A 384 -17.08 14.80 17.09
N ILE A 385 -18.02 15.72 17.34
CA ILE A 385 -17.81 17.16 17.30
C ILE A 385 -18.01 17.75 18.69
N ASP A 386 -17.00 18.41 19.20
CA ASP A 386 -17.08 19.18 20.44
C ASP A 386 -17.65 20.57 20.16
N LEU A 387 -18.97 20.71 20.25
CA LEU A 387 -19.65 21.97 19.98
C LEU A 387 -19.21 23.11 20.91
N SER A 388 -18.59 22.84 22.06
CA SER A 388 -18.04 23.86 22.95
C SER A 388 -16.78 24.52 22.44
N LYS A 389 -16.12 23.92 21.41
CA LYS A 389 -14.91 24.39 20.78
C LYS A 389 -15.14 24.90 19.35
N LYS A 390 -16.33 24.73 18.82
CA LYS A 390 -16.73 25.22 17.52
C LYS A 390 -17.30 26.66 17.67
#